data_6c3a07763605c5e53dc6871a6af27739
#
_entry.id   6c3a07763605c5e53dc6871a6af27739
#
_cell.length_a   1.000
_cell.length_b   1.000
_cell.length_c   1.000
_cell.angle_alpha   90.00
_cell.angle_beta   90.00
_cell.angle_gamma   90.00
#
_symmetry.space_group_name_H-M   'P 1'
#
loop_
_entity.id
_entity.type
_entity.pdbx_description
1 polymer ?
#
loop_
_entity_poly.entity_id
_entity_poly.type
_entity_poly.pdbx_seq_one_letter_code
_entity_poly.pdbx_strand_id
1 'polypeptide(L)'
;MDGLRTDYEREKPYAFSTPYTRMLVHRCRAGHQAILVGRQTALADNPLLNLRLWPGKSPLRLVVDRNGSLPKHLALFNDGAETRVYLDALSVHPLYGEQAGVTCVRLDFSRDILPQVLDDLYHLSVQSLLVEGGRRLLESFISAGLWDEIRVEQSPVWLKEGVPSPSWPHGRIRTTEVERHLLVHIREAVRPYNRVDERKNTSIYRNFA
;
A
#
# COMPACT_ATOMS: atom_id res chain seq x y z
N MET A 1 -11.22 -14.33 6.58
CA MET A 1 -9.84 -14.62 6.20
C MET A 1 -9.00 -13.49 6.73
N ASP A 2 -8.20 -13.82 7.70
CA ASP A 2 -7.61 -12.84 8.59
C ASP A 2 -6.25 -12.44 8.08
N GLY A 3 -6.23 -11.32 7.42
CA GLY A 3 -4.99 -10.70 7.08
C GLY A 3 -4.39 -10.00 8.28
N LEU A 4 -3.26 -10.46 8.74
CA LEU A 4 -2.33 -9.65 9.51
C LEU A 4 -2.84 -9.01 10.79
N ARG A 5 -2.86 -9.73 11.89
CA ARG A 5 -2.35 -9.17 13.14
C ARG A 5 -2.00 -10.28 14.11
N THR A 6 -0.82 -10.21 14.55
CA THR A 6 -0.33 -10.43 15.92
C THR A 6 -1.39 -10.95 16.87
N ASP A 7 -1.29 -12.21 17.22
CA ASP A 7 -1.71 -12.66 18.55
C ASP A 7 -1.17 -11.63 19.54
N TYR A 8 -2.04 -10.96 20.27
CA TYR A 8 -1.66 -10.00 21.31
C TYR A 8 -0.77 -10.63 22.41
N GLU A 9 -0.68 -11.94 22.44
CA GLU A 9 0.15 -12.71 23.36
C GLU A 9 1.55 -13.04 22.81
N ARG A 10 1.90 -12.65 21.57
CA ARG A 10 3.23 -12.89 21.00
C ARG A 10 4.08 -11.63 21.03
N GLU A 11 5.23 -11.71 21.63
CA GLU A 11 6.24 -10.65 21.66
C GLU A 11 6.77 -10.24 20.25
N LYS A 12 6.46 -10.99 19.20
CA LYS A 12 6.89 -10.72 17.83
C LYS A 12 5.74 -10.90 16.81
N PRO A 13 5.63 -10.02 15.80
CA PRO A 13 4.68 -10.17 14.71
C PRO A 13 4.89 -11.52 13.99
N TYR A 14 3.80 -12.18 13.64
CA TYR A 14 3.89 -13.42 12.87
C TYR A 14 4.29 -13.08 11.41
N ALA A 15 5.36 -13.72 10.92
CA ALA A 15 5.81 -13.57 9.54
C ALA A 15 5.09 -14.62 8.66
N PHE A 16 4.07 -14.19 7.93
CA PHE A 16 3.30 -15.07 7.03
C PHE A 16 4.06 -15.40 5.76
N SER A 17 4.80 -14.44 5.22
CA SER A 17 5.55 -14.60 3.98
C SER A 17 6.84 -15.38 4.17
N THR A 18 7.12 -16.30 3.26
CA THR A 18 8.40 -16.98 3.16
C THR A 18 9.49 -16.03 2.61
N PRO A 19 10.78 -16.39 2.68
CA PRO A 19 11.83 -15.63 2.00
C PRO A 19 11.56 -15.43 0.50
N TYR A 20 11.01 -16.45 -0.17
CA TYR A 20 10.67 -16.37 -1.58
C TYR A 20 9.50 -15.42 -1.85
N THR A 21 8.39 -15.54 -1.12
CA THR A 21 7.23 -14.66 -1.33
C THR A 21 7.55 -13.22 -0.96
N ARG A 22 8.41 -12.98 0.04
CA ARG A 22 8.96 -11.63 0.34
C ARG A 22 9.77 -11.07 -0.84
N MET A 23 10.56 -11.90 -1.52
CA MET A 23 11.27 -11.48 -2.73
C MET A 23 10.28 -11.07 -3.84
N LEU A 24 9.15 -11.78 -4.00
CA LEU A 24 8.10 -11.43 -4.95
C LEU A 24 7.43 -10.08 -4.61
N VAL A 25 7.26 -9.74 -3.34
CA VAL A 25 6.83 -8.40 -2.91
C VAL A 25 7.81 -7.34 -3.41
N HIS A 26 9.11 -7.54 -3.18
CA HIS A 26 10.12 -6.60 -3.65
C HIS A 26 10.18 -6.50 -5.18
N ARG A 27 9.98 -7.61 -5.89
CA ARG A 27 9.82 -7.60 -7.36
C ARG A 27 8.61 -6.75 -7.77
N CYS A 28 7.50 -6.85 -7.05
CA CYS A 28 6.32 -6.02 -7.31
C CYS A 28 6.64 -4.54 -7.09
N ARG A 29 7.30 -4.19 -5.99
CA ARG A 29 7.76 -2.81 -5.70
C ARG A 29 8.66 -2.26 -6.79
N ALA A 30 9.59 -3.09 -7.31
CA ALA A 30 10.50 -2.69 -8.40
C ALA A 30 9.77 -2.34 -9.70
N GLY A 31 8.57 -2.84 -9.91
CA GLY A 31 7.73 -2.56 -11.08
C GLY A 31 6.85 -1.31 -10.96
N HIS A 32 6.89 -0.59 -9.83
CA HIS A 32 6.05 0.57 -9.59
C HIS A 32 6.88 1.82 -9.25
N GLN A 33 6.38 2.98 -9.67
CA GLN A 33 7.05 4.26 -9.41
C GLN A 33 6.74 4.82 -8.02
N ALA A 34 5.57 4.50 -7.46
CA ALA A 34 5.18 4.92 -6.12
C ALA A 34 4.55 3.78 -5.32
N ILE A 35 4.64 3.87 -3.99
CA ILE A 35 4.06 2.93 -3.03
C ILE A 35 3.30 3.68 -1.94
N LEU A 36 2.04 3.31 -1.69
CA LEU A 36 1.16 3.98 -0.75
C LEU A 36 0.73 3.05 0.39
N VAL A 37 0.81 3.58 1.61
CA VAL A 37 0.27 2.92 2.81
C VAL A 37 -0.59 3.89 3.62
N GLY A 38 -1.49 3.35 4.42
CA GLY A 38 -2.25 4.12 5.40
C GLY A 38 -1.50 4.27 6.73
N ARG A 39 -1.92 5.25 7.53
CA ARG A 39 -1.36 5.56 8.86
C ARG A 39 -1.23 4.33 9.76
N GLN A 40 -2.27 3.50 9.84
CA GLN A 40 -2.23 2.31 10.72
C GLN A 40 -1.17 1.30 10.31
N THR A 41 -0.95 1.10 9.01
CA THR A 41 0.12 0.24 8.49
C THR A 41 1.49 0.82 8.83
N ALA A 42 1.66 2.14 8.64
CA ALA A 42 2.92 2.81 9.00
C ALA A 42 3.25 2.66 10.50
N LEU A 43 2.24 2.77 11.38
CA LEU A 43 2.42 2.61 12.82
C LEU A 43 2.68 1.15 13.25
N ALA A 44 1.88 0.22 12.72
CA ALA A 44 1.91 -1.16 13.18
C ALA A 44 3.15 -1.91 12.70
N ASP A 45 3.54 -1.67 11.44
CA ASP A 45 4.56 -2.47 10.77
C ASP A 45 5.90 -1.73 10.68
N ASN A 46 5.92 -0.41 10.94
CA ASN A 46 7.08 0.47 10.80
C ASN A 46 7.91 0.16 9.52
N PRO A 47 7.25 0.13 8.34
CA PRO A 47 7.87 -0.41 7.14
C PRO A 47 8.84 0.57 6.51
N LEU A 48 9.94 0.07 5.96
CA LEU A 48 10.87 0.88 5.16
C LEU A 48 10.33 1.22 3.77
N LEU A 49 9.40 0.44 3.23
CA LEU A 49 8.82 0.58 1.88
C LEU A 49 9.86 0.68 0.74
N ASN A 50 11.07 0.27 1.00
CA ASN A 50 12.19 0.30 0.06
C ASN A 50 12.36 -1.04 -0.68
N LEU A 51 13.30 -1.03 -1.61
CA LEU A 51 13.69 -2.19 -2.40
C LEU A 51 15.05 -2.72 -1.91
N ARG A 52 15.09 -3.94 -1.37
CA ARG A 52 16.31 -4.57 -0.86
C ARG A 52 16.48 -6.06 -1.22
N LEU A 53 15.41 -6.72 -1.66
CA LEU A 53 15.42 -8.13 -2.06
C LEU A 53 15.21 -8.36 -3.57
N TRP A 54 15.24 -7.28 -4.36
CA TRP A 54 15.13 -7.31 -5.82
C TRP A 54 15.93 -6.15 -6.41
N PRO A 55 16.60 -6.32 -7.55
CA PRO A 55 17.30 -5.23 -8.22
C PRO A 55 16.33 -4.18 -8.76
N GLY A 56 16.74 -2.90 -8.76
CA GLY A 56 15.94 -1.81 -9.28
C GLY A 56 16.00 -0.55 -8.41
N LYS A 57 15.14 0.42 -8.72
CA LYS A 57 14.97 1.65 -7.96
C LYS A 57 13.82 1.50 -6.97
N SER A 58 13.99 1.96 -5.74
CA SER A 58 12.90 2.03 -4.76
C SER A 58 11.81 2.99 -5.24
N PRO A 59 10.53 2.65 -5.07
CA PRO A 59 9.42 3.55 -5.40
C PRO A 59 9.39 4.77 -4.48
N LEU A 60 8.79 5.87 -4.95
CA LEU A 60 8.44 7.02 -4.12
C LEU A 60 7.48 6.57 -3.02
N ARG A 61 7.83 6.86 -1.76
CA ARG A 61 7.00 6.45 -0.61
C ARG A 61 5.91 7.47 -0.33
N LEU A 62 4.70 6.97 -0.13
CA LEU A 62 3.52 7.76 0.14
C LEU A 62 2.83 7.22 1.40
N VAL A 63 2.39 8.12 2.26
CA VAL A 63 1.61 7.74 3.44
C VAL A 63 0.45 8.72 3.66
N VAL A 64 -0.73 8.19 3.97
CA VAL A 64 -1.88 9.00 4.38
C VAL A 64 -1.87 9.12 5.91
N ASP A 65 -1.61 10.32 6.42
CA ASP A 65 -1.66 10.65 7.86
C ASP A 65 -2.45 11.92 8.10
N ARG A 66 -3.77 11.85 8.03
CA ARG A 66 -4.69 12.98 8.10
C ARG A 66 -4.30 14.04 9.12
N ASN A 67 -3.93 13.63 10.32
CA ASN A 67 -3.70 14.53 11.45
C ASN A 67 -2.23 14.93 11.63
N GLY A 68 -1.31 14.42 10.82
CA GLY A 68 0.13 14.68 10.98
C GLY A 68 0.72 14.11 12.27
N SER A 69 0.18 13.01 12.77
CA SER A 69 0.45 12.46 14.10
C SER A 69 1.33 11.20 14.10
N LEU A 70 1.89 10.81 12.94
CA LEU A 70 2.85 9.73 12.89
C LEU A 70 4.13 10.11 13.66
N PRO A 71 4.67 9.21 14.49
CA PRO A 71 5.91 9.46 15.21
C PRO A 71 7.09 9.68 14.25
N LYS A 72 7.89 10.71 14.52
CA LYS A 72 9.07 11.05 13.71
C LYS A 72 10.17 9.97 13.67
N HIS A 73 10.17 9.03 14.62
CA HIS A 73 11.16 7.95 14.67
C HIS A 73 10.83 6.77 13.75
N LEU A 74 9.71 6.79 13.02
CA LEU A 74 9.38 5.72 12.08
C LEU A 74 10.46 5.60 10.98
N ALA A 75 10.75 4.38 10.57
CA ALA A 75 11.80 4.06 9.61
C ALA A 75 11.63 4.81 8.28
N LEU A 76 10.39 5.02 7.84
CA LEU A 76 10.08 5.74 6.60
C LEU A 76 10.46 7.24 6.62
N PHE A 77 10.79 7.80 7.80
CA PHE A 77 11.21 9.21 7.95
C PHE A 77 12.70 9.38 8.25
N ASN A 78 13.45 8.28 8.47
CA ASN A 78 14.80 8.36 9.03
C ASN A 78 15.91 7.74 8.15
N ASP A 79 15.62 7.40 6.91
CA ASP A 79 16.62 6.85 5.99
C ASP A 79 17.01 7.81 4.85
N GLY A 80 16.49 9.05 4.87
CA GLY A 80 16.76 10.09 3.88
C GLY A 80 16.11 9.86 2.50
N ALA A 81 15.39 8.77 2.29
CA ALA A 81 14.68 8.55 1.04
C ALA A 81 13.39 9.37 0.96
N GLU A 82 13.03 9.78 -0.23
CA GLU A 82 11.87 10.65 -0.46
C GLU A 82 10.57 10.00 0.02
N THR A 83 9.84 10.74 0.85
CA THR A 83 8.56 10.35 1.43
C THR A 83 7.57 11.50 1.36
N ARG A 84 6.41 11.28 0.72
CA ARG A 84 5.30 12.24 0.70
C ARG A 84 4.25 11.82 1.71
N VAL A 85 3.80 12.78 2.51
CA VAL A 85 2.77 12.56 3.53
C VAL A 85 1.56 13.39 3.19
N TYR A 86 0.42 12.73 3.02
CA TYR A 86 -0.86 13.37 2.74
C TYR A 86 -1.58 13.71 4.03
N LEU A 87 -1.75 15.01 4.29
CA LEU A 87 -2.31 15.58 5.50
C LEU A 87 -3.62 16.32 5.22
N ASP A 88 -4.46 16.44 6.24
CA ASP A 88 -5.58 17.38 6.18
C ASP A 88 -5.07 18.82 6.05
N ALA A 89 -5.72 19.61 5.21
CA ALA A 89 -5.42 21.04 5.03
C ALA A 89 -5.44 21.82 6.36
N LEU A 90 -6.22 21.35 7.32
CA LEU A 90 -6.36 21.96 8.66
C LEU A 90 -5.31 21.46 9.68
N SER A 91 -4.50 20.45 9.33
CA SER A 91 -3.44 19.95 10.21
C SER A 91 -2.31 20.97 10.35
N VAL A 92 -2.01 21.44 11.57
CA VAL A 92 -1.16 22.62 11.77
C VAL A 92 0.33 22.30 11.88
N HIS A 93 0.72 21.27 12.61
CA HIS A 93 2.13 20.94 12.86
C HIS A 93 2.39 19.44 12.81
N PRO A 94 2.73 18.87 11.65
CA PRO A 94 3.11 17.47 11.59
C PRO A 94 4.42 17.23 12.35
N LEU A 95 4.47 16.15 13.13
CA LEU A 95 5.62 15.82 13.98
C LEU A 95 6.92 15.56 13.19
N TYR A 96 6.81 15.29 11.89
CA TYR A 96 7.91 14.93 10.98
C TYR A 96 8.18 15.98 9.90
N GLY A 97 7.51 17.15 9.96
CA GLY A 97 7.55 18.14 8.88
C GLY A 97 8.91 18.77 8.59
N GLU A 98 9.86 18.64 9.51
CA GLU A 98 11.24 19.18 9.36
C GLU A 98 12.25 18.10 8.97
N GLN A 99 11.84 16.85 8.80
CA GLN A 99 12.77 15.77 8.47
C GLN A 99 13.19 15.79 7.01
N ALA A 100 14.49 15.59 6.79
CA ALA A 100 15.07 15.55 5.45
C ALA A 100 14.41 14.45 4.58
N GLY A 101 14.06 14.79 3.35
CA GLY A 101 13.39 13.88 2.42
C GLY A 101 11.89 13.74 2.64
N VAL A 102 11.29 14.42 3.62
CA VAL A 102 9.86 14.38 3.87
C VAL A 102 9.15 15.60 3.25
N THR A 103 8.17 15.34 2.41
CA THR A 103 7.31 16.37 1.79
C THR A 103 5.87 16.22 2.30
N CYS A 104 5.35 17.26 2.93
CA CYS A 104 3.97 17.30 3.40
C CYS A 104 3.05 17.88 2.31
N VAL A 105 2.06 17.11 1.88
CA VAL A 105 1.06 17.48 0.88
C VAL A 105 -0.29 17.65 1.56
N ARG A 106 -0.90 18.83 1.39
CA ARG A 106 -2.16 19.15 2.02
C ARG A 106 -3.33 18.80 1.12
N LEU A 107 -4.26 18.00 1.64
CA LEU A 107 -5.48 17.58 0.96
C LEU A 107 -6.72 18.05 1.73
N ASP A 108 -7.82 18.20 1.01
CA ASP A 108 -9.13 18.46 1.59
C ASP A 108 -9.81 17.15 1.99
N PHE A 109 -9.73 16.79 3.27
CA PHE A 109 -10.36 15.58 3.80
C PHE A 109 -11.87 15.70 4.05
N SER A 110 -12.49 16.84 3.71
CA SER A 110 -13.95 16.96 3.66
C SER A 110 -14.53 16.31 2.38
N ARG A 111 -13.67 16.03 1.40
CA ARG A 111 -14.00 15.36 0.13
C ARG A 111 -13.24 14.04 0.00
N ASP A 112 -13.54 13.28 -1.04
CA ASP A 112 -12.75 12.10 -1.38
C ASP A 112 -11.28 12.48 -1.64
N ILE A 113 -10.37 11.82 -0.92
CA ILE A 113 -8.93 12.08 -1.03
C ILE A 113 -8.27 11.30 -2.18
N LEU A 114 -8.89 10.22 -2.66
CA LEU A 114 -8.26 9.39 -3.67
C LEU A 114 -8.01 10.14 -4.99
N PRO A 115 -8.99 10.90 -5.55
CA PRO A 115 -8.73 11.74 -6.70
C PRO A 115 -7.63 12.76 -6.45
N GLN A 116 -7.57 13.37 -5.26
CA GLN A 116 -6.55 14.38 -4.92
C GLN A 116 -5.14 13.75 -4.84
N VAL A 117 -5.01 12.54 -4.30
CA VAL A 117 -3.76 11.77 -4.29
C VAL A 117 -3.32 11.44 -5.72
N LEU A 118 -4.25 10.99 -6.57
CA LEU A 118 -3.95 10.64 -7.95
C LEU A 118 -3.58 11.88 -8.78
N ASP A 119 -4.21 13.02 -8.53
CA ASP A 119 -3.86 14.30 -9.18
C ASP A 119 -2.45 14.76 -8.77
N ASP A 120 -2.07 14.65 -7.49
CA ASP A 120 -0.70 14.95 -7.05
C ASP A 120 0.33 14.04 -7.75
N LEU A 121 0.05 12.75 -7.86
CA LEU A 121 0.91 11.80 -8.55
C LEU A 121 0.99 12.08 -10.06
N TYR A 122 -0.10 12.48 -10.68
CA TYR A 122 -0.13 12.89 -12.08
C TYR A 122 0.79 14.08 -12.33
N HIS A 123 0.75 15.11 -11.48
CA HIS A 123 1.64 16.28 -11.57
C HIS A 123 3.13 15.91 -11.38
N LEU A 124 3.42 14.83 -10.66
CA LEU A 124 4.77 14.27 -10.52
C LEU A 124 5.17 13.33 -11.67
N SER A 125 4.30 13.16 -12.69
CA SER A 125 4.51 12.21 -13.79
C SER A 125 4.66 10.76 -13.31
N VAL A 126 4.06 10.40 -12.16
CA VAL A 126 4.00 9.04 -11.63
C VAL A 126 2.89 8.27 -12.35
N GLN A 127 3.27 7.23 -13.08
CA GLN A 127 2.36 6.45 -13.93
C GLN A 127 1.90 5.13 -13.29
N SER A 128 2.53 4.71 -12.20
CA SER A 128 2.16 3.46 -11.54
C SER A 128 2.25 3.58 -10.02
N LEU A 129 1.15 3.21 -9.35
CA LEU A 129 0.99 3.23 -7.91
C LEU A 129 0.75 1.83 -7.37
N LEU A 130 1.55 1.42 -6.39
CA LEU A 130 1.34 0.23 -5.58
C LEU A 130 0.69 0.60 -4.26
N VAL A 131 -0.50 0.10 -3.97
CA VAL A 131 -1.15 0.28 -2.67
C VAL A 131 -0.93 -0.98 -1.84
N GLU A 132 -0.08 -0.89 -0.80
CA GLU A 132 0.30 -2.07 0.01
C GLU A 132 -0.50 -2.19 1.31
N GLY A 133 -1.22 -1.16 1.74
CA GLY A 133 -1.83 -1.46 2.98
C GLY A 133 -2.60 -0.44 3.76
N GLY A 134 -3.17 -1.05 4.77
CA GLY A 134 -4.33 -0.75 5.54
C GLY A 134 -5.59 -1.21 4.82
N ARG A 135 -6.34 -2.12 5.45
CA ARG A 135 -7.59 -2.65 4.91
C ARG A 135 -8.50 -1.52 4.37
N ARG A 136 -8.70 -0.47 5.18
CA ARG A 136 -9.57 0.66 4.78
C ARG A 136 -9.10 1.36 3.51
N LEU A 137 -7.78 1.58 3.37
CA LEU A 137 -7.22 2.22 2.18
C LEU A 137 -7.43 1.34 0.95
N LEU A 138 -7.16 0.03 1.06
CA LEU A 138 -7.41 -0.93 -0.02
C LEU A 138 -8.89 -0.97 -0.40
N GLU A 139 -9.80 -1.08 0.58
CA GLU A 139 -11.24 -1.05 0.35
C GLU A 139 -11.69 0.23 -0.36
N SER A 140 -11.11 1.39 -0.02
CA SER A 140 -11.41 2.65 -0.69
C SER A 140 -11.05 2.60 -2.18
N PHE A 141 -9.84 2.14 -2.53
CA PHE A 141 -9.43 1.98 -3.94
C PHE A 141 -10.30 0.96 -4.69
N ILE A 142 -10.59 -0.19 -4.06
CA ILE A 142 -11.43 -1.25 -4.64
C ILE A 142 -12.85 -0.73 -4.88
N SER A 143 -13.46 -0.10 -3.89
CA SER A 143 -14.83 0.42 -3.98
C SER A 143 -14.97 1.56 -4.98
N ALA A 144 -13.94 2.39 -5.12
CA ALA A 144 -13.89 3.46 -6.12
C ALA A 144 -13.61 2.94 -7.54
N GLY A 145 -13.29 1.65 -7.72
CA GLY A 145 -12.89 1.08 -9.01
C GLY A 145 -11.57 1.66 -9.52
N LEU A 146 -10.70 2.16 -8.63
CA LEU A 146 -9.40 2.75 -8.94
C LEU A 146 -8.28 1.72 -8.81
N TRP A 147 -8.39 0.62 -9.56
CA TRP A 147 -7.41 -0.46 -9.56
C TRP A 147 -7.39 -1.18 -10.91
N ASP A 148 -6.25 -1.66 -11.34
CA ASP A 148 -6.06 -2.47 -12.55
C ASP A 148 -5.77 -3.92 -12.20
N GLU A 149 -5.08 -4.13 -11.08
CA GLU A 149 -4.61 -5.43 -10.66
C GLU A 149 -4.62 -5.55 -9.13
N ILE A 150 -5.07 -6.69 -8.63
CA ILE A 150 -5.00 -7.05 -7.21
C ILE A 150 -4.16 -8.31 -7.09
N ARG A 151 -3.15 -8.28 -6.24
CA ARG A 151 -2.31 -9.43 -5.90
C ARG A 151 -2.52 -9.79 -4.43
N VAL A 152 -2.80 -11.06 -4.19
CA VAL A 152 -3.02 -11.60 -2.85
C VAL A 152 -2.07 -12.75 -2.63
N GLU A 153 -1.38 -12.75 -1.50
CA GLU A 153 -0.69 -13.92 -0.96
C GLU A 153 -1.55 -14.49 0.16
N GLN A 154 -1.94 -15.74 0.03
CA GLN A 154 -2.66 -16.47 1.07
C GLN A 154 -1.73 -17.52 1.68
N SER A 155 -1.39 -17.34 2.96
CA SER A 155 -0.62 -18.28 3.75
C SER A 155 -1.46 -19.51 4.12
N PRO A 156 -0.87 -20.70 4.30
CA PRO A 156 -1.56 -21.86 4.85
C PRO A 156 -1.88 -21.73 6.34
N VAL A 157 -1.40 -20.67 6.99
CA VAL A 157 -1.58 -20.45 8.42
C VAL A 157 -2.87 -19.66 8.67
N TRP A 158 -3.69 -20.14 9.60
CA TRP A 158 -4.92 -19.48 10.02
C TRP A 158 -4.69 -18.79 11.35
N LEU A 159 -5.08 -17.51 11.43
CA LEU A 159 -5.17 -16.77 12.69
C LEU A 159 -6.59 -16.87 13.26
N LYS A 160 -6.69 -17.01 14.57
CA LYS A 160 -8.01 -16.98 15.25
C LYS A 160 -8.58 -15.58 15.29
N GLU A 161 -7.71 -14.58 15.40
CA GLU A 161 -8.06 -13.16 15.49
C GLU A 161 -7.18 -12.34 14.57
N GLY A 162 -7.71 -11.25 14.02
CA GLY A 162 -6.95 -10.39 13.12
C GLY A 162 -7.81 -9.36 12.38
N VAL A 163 -7.19 -8.61 11.50
CA VAL A 163 -7.89 -7.67 10.61
C VAL A 163 -8.41 -8.45 9.41
N PRO A 164 -9.72 -8.54 9.18
CA PRO A 164 -10.27 -9.23 8.03
C PRO A 164 -9.71 -8.68 6.71
N SER A 165 -9.59 -9.54 5.70
CA SER A 165 -9.21 -9.11 4.37
C SER A 165 -10.28 -8.19 3.75
N PRO A 166 -9.92 -7.27 2.83
CA PRO A 166 -10.92 -6.56 2.05
C PRO A 166 -11.72 -7.53 1.17
N SER A 167 -12.95 -7.15 0.83
CA SER A 167 -13.74 -7.89 -0.15
C SER A 167 -13.13 -7.77 -1.54
N TRP A 168 -13.09 -8.89 -2.28
CA TRP A 168 -12.53 -8.94 -3.61
C TRP A 168 -13.60 -8.64 -4.67
N PRO A 169 -13.26 -7.84 -5.68
CA PRO A 169 -14.14 -7.66 -6.83
C PRO A 169 -14.12 -8.90 -7.73
N HIS A 170 -15.16 -9.09 -8.50
CA HIS A 170 -15.15 -10.07 -9.57
C HIS A 170 -14.21 -9.64 -10.70
N GLY A 171 -13.41 -10.57 -11.22
CA GLY A 171 -12.43 -10.29 -12.27
C GLY A 171 -11.84 -11.57 -12.86
N ARG A 172 -10.86 -11.41 -13.75
CA ARG A 172 -10.06 -12.55 -14.23
C ARG A 172 -9.09 -12.98 -13.14
N ILE A 173 -9.26 -14.17 -12.62
CA ILE A 173 -8.45 -14.72 -11.54
C ILE A 173 -7.42 -15.70 -12.11
N ARG A 174 -6.15 -15.49 -11.74
CA ARG A 174 -5.07 -16.47 -11.91
C ARG A 174 -4.54 -16.85 -10.54
N THR A 175 -4.38 -18.12 -10.29
CA THR A 175 -3.80 -18.63 -9.05
C THR A 175 -2.51 -19.36 -9.35
N THR A 176 -1.55 -19.26 -8.46
CA THR A 176 -0.28 -20.00 -8.51
C THR A 176 0.08 -20.42 -7.10
N GLU A 177 0.37 -21.68 -6.88
CA GLU A 177 0.86 -22.15 -5.59
C GLU A 177 2.39 -22.11 -5.55
N VAL A 178 2.94 -21.56 -4.47
CA VAL A 178 4.37 -21.42 -4.23
C VAL A 178 4.65 -21.68 -2.75
N GLU A 179 5.48 -22.65 -2.44
CA GLU A 179 5.87 -22.98 -1.05
C GLU A 179 4.66 -23.11 -0.11
N ARG A 180 3.55 -23.73 -0.57
CA ARG A 180 2.27 -23.89 0.13
C ARG A 180 1.47 -22.58 0.31
N HIS A 181 1.93 -21.47 -0.26
CA HIS A 181 1.17 -20.22 -0.34
C HIS A 181 0.41 -20.17 -1.66
N LEU A 182 -0.81 -19.66 -1.60
CA LEU A 182 -1.60 -19.41 -2.80
C LEU A 182 -1.44 -17.93 -3.19
N LEU A 183 -0.83 -17.71 -4.35
CA LEU A 183 -0.74 -16.39 -4.96
C LEU A 183 -1.94 -16.20 -5.88
N VAL A 184 -2.82 -15.30 -5.52
CA VAL A 184 -4.03 -14.96 -6.30
C VAL A 184 -3.79 -13.63 -6.99
N HIS A 185 -3.99 -13.62 -8.30
CA HIS A 185 -3.83 -12.47 -9.15
C HIS A 185 -5.16 -12.17 -9.83
N ILE A 186 -5.75 -11.04 -9.53
CA ILE A 186 -7.02 -10.59 -10.06
C ILE A 186 -6.76 -9.39 -10.95
N ARG A 187 -7.20 -9.45 -12.21
CA ARG A 187 -7.18 -8.32 -13.12
C ARG A 187 -8.61 -7.89 -13.44
N GLU A 188 -8.82 -6.61 -13.56
CA GLU A 188 -10.08 -6.08 -14.06
C GLU A 188 -10.36 -6.71 -15.43
N ALA A 189 -11.59 -7.20 -15.64
CA ALA A 189 -11.99 -7.65 -16.97
C ALA A 189 -11.88 -6.43 -17.91
N VAL A 190 -11.14 -6.61 -19.01
CA VAL A 190 -10.87 -5.51 -19.96
C VAL A 190 -12.17 -4.77 -20.27
N ARG A 191 -12.30 -3.55 -19.78
CA ARG A 191 -13.35 -2.65 -20.24
C ARG A 191 -13.03 -2.30 -21.69
N PRO A 192 -13.98 -2.32 -22.62
CA PRO A 192 -13.73 -1.77 -23.95
C PRO A 192 -13.25 -0.32 -23.76
N TYR A 193 -12.14 0.00 -24.41
CA TYR A 193 -11.47 1.29 -24.35
C TYR A 193 -12.45 2.43 -24.63
N ASN A 194 -13.02 3.04 -23.62
CA ASN A 194 -13.69 4.31 -23.71
C ASN A 194 -12.68 5.40 -23.33
N ARG A 195 -12.38 6.25 -24.27
CA ARG A 195 -11.34 7.28 -24.34
C ARG A 195 -11.31 8.35 -23.24
N VAL A 196 -11.87 8.14 -22.04
CA VAL A 196 -12.10 9.24 -21.07
C VAL A 196 -11.38 9.07 -19.72
N ASP A 197 -10.63 8.00 -19.49
CA ASP A 197 -10.02 7.82 -18.16
C ASP A 197 -8.52 7.56 -18.23
N GLU A 198 -7.74 8.60 -18.56
CA GLU A 198 -6.27 8.59 -18.58
C GLU A 198 -5.63 8.47 -17.17
N ARG A 199 -6.43 8.29 -16.10
CA ARG A 199 -6.01 8.41 -14.69
C ARG A 199 -5.79 7.07 -13.98
N LYS A 200 -5.89 5.92 -14.66
CA LYS A 200 -5.87 4.62 -14.00
C LYS A 200 -4.64 3.80 -14.36
N ASN A 201 -3.66 3.83 -13.51
CA ASN A 201 -2.59 2.82 -13.50
C ASN A 201 -2.21 2.47 -12.04
N THR A 202 -3.19 1.90 -11.31
CA THR A 202 -3.03 1.57 -9.90
C THR A 202 -3.03 0.06 -9.70
N SER A 203 -1.93 -0.46 -9.20
CA SER A 203 -1.83 -1.86 -8.76
C SER A 203 -1.95 -1.95 -7.25
N ILE A 204 -2.80 -2.86 -6.78
CA ILE A 204 -2.98 -3.13 -5.36
C ILE A 204 -2.25 -4.42 -5.03
N TYR A 205 -1.30 -4.35 -4.09
CA TYR A 205 -0.61 -5.51 -3.57
C TYR A 205 -0.83 -5.66 -2.06
N ARG A 206 -1.18 -6.86 -1.62
CA ARG A 206 -1.16 -7.19 -0.20
C ARG A 206 -0.91 -8.66 0.06
N ASN A 207 -0.10 -8.92 1.09
CA ASN A 207 0.04 -10.23 1.69
C ASN A 207 -1.12 -10.43 2.69
N PHE A 208 -1.85 -11.52 2.53
CA PHE A 208 -2.84 -12.00 3.49
C PHE A 208 -2.44 -13.37 3.99
N ALA A 209 -2.58 -13.52 5.28
CA ALA A 209 -2.47 -14.80 5.93
C ALA A 209 -3.83 -15.43 6.12
#